data_4dbb077d92f1d0dfca62167c31a9d67e
#
_entry.id   4dbb077d92f1d0dfca62167c31a9d67e
#
_cell.length_a   1.000
_cell.length_b   1.000
_cell.length_c   1.000
_cell.angle_alpha   90.00
_cell.angle_beta   90.00
_cell.angle_gamma   90.00
#
_symmetry.space_group_name_H-M   'P 1'
#
loop_
_entity.id
_entity.type
_entity.pdbx_description
1 polymer ?
#
loop_
_entity_poly.entity_id
_entity_poly.type
_entity_poly.pdbx_seq_one_letter_code
_entity_poly.pdbx_strand_id
1 'polypeptide(L)'
;SRWESGAFYGLLILDADGKTVDRVTQDRAIDLAPTWTPDGRQVLWASDRTGIPNLFAADIGDDGHATALHQITNLATGGSYPEVDASATWIYFSAYHADGWHVERIPYNPSGWRTPAATHSRFTAGRRPTIAAERPDVPVTIEASARSHRPFPSLWPRFWSPTFGDGETRGETRVLGSRIGIATRAVDTVERHAAGAALAYEPQGDRFSGGLAYSFAG
;
A
#
# COMPACT_ATOMS: atom_id res chain seq x y z
N SER A 1 -18.13 -9.26 -1.02
CA SER A 1 -16.75 -9.67 -0.70
C SER A 1 -15.86 -8.43 -0.68
N ARG A 2 -14.81 -8.45 0.10
CA ARG A 2 -13.86 -7.32 0.27
C ARG A 2 -13.23 -6.88 -1.07
N TRP A 3 -13.28 -7.71 -2.08
CA TRP A 3 -12.78 -7.45 -3.43
C TRP A 3 -13.77 -6.72 -4.36
N GLU A 4 -15.05 -6.70 -4.00
CA GLU A 4 -16.06 -6.01 -4.81
C GLU A 4 -16.19 -4.54 -4.43
N SER A 5 -15.74 -4.17 -3.24
CA SER A 5 -15.74 -2.81 -2.70
C SER A 5 -14.31 -2.25 -2.52
N GLY A 6 -13.30 -2.86 -3.16
CA GLY A 6 -11.94 -2.37 -3.11
C GLY A 6 -11.84 -0.93 -3.59
N ALA A 7 -11.07 -0.10 -2.88
CA ALA A 7 -10.76 1.24 -3.34
C ALA A 7 -9.99 1.15 -4.66
N PHE A 8 -10.52 1.78 -5.70
CA PHE A 8 -9.81 1.99 -6.96
C PHE A 8 -9.27 3.41 -6.93
N TYR A 9 -8.04 3.55 -7.41
CA TYR A 9 -7.40 4.84 -7.52
C TYR A 9 -7.24 5.13 -9.01
N GLY A 10 -7.97 6.11 -9.51
CA GLY A 10 -7.81 6.61 -10.86
C GLY A 10 -7.10 7.95 -10.86
N LEU A 11 -6.53 8.33 -12.00
CA LEU A 11 -5.85 9.59 -12.18
C LEU A 11 -6.78 10.65 -12.75
N LEU A 12 -6.75 11.82 -12.12
CA LEU A 12 -7.45 13.01 -12.55
C LEU A 12 -6.44 14.13 -12.79
N ILE A 13 -6.67 14.91 -13.83
CA ILE A 13 -6.00 16.20 -14.03
C ILE A 13 -6.97 17.27 -13.57
N LEU A 14 -6.50 18.15 -12.71
CA LEU A 14 -7.24 19.30 -12.22
C LEU A 14 -6.56 20.59 -12.69
N ASP A 15 -7.35 21.63 -12.92
CA ASP A 15 -6.82 22.99 -13.08
C ASP A 15 -6.43 23.62 -11.72
N ALA A 16 -5.92 24.83 -11.76
CA ALA A 16 -5.50 25.57 -10.58
C ALA A 16 -6.66 25.87 -9.60
N ASP A 17 -7.88 25.88 -10.09
CA ASP A 17 -9.10 26.10 -9.30
C ASP A 17 -9.67 24.80 -8.73
N GLY A 18 -9.03 23.66 -9.01
CA GLY A 18 -9.43 22.34 -8.54
C GLY A 18 -10.57 21.69 -9.35
N LYS A 19 -10.90 22.26 -10.51
CA LYS A 19 -11.89 21.67 -11.41
C LYS A 19 -11.24 20.58 -12.24
N THR A 20 -11.93 19.46 -12.40
CA THR A 20 -11.47 18.36 -13.25
C THR A 20 -11.38 18.78 -14.71
N VAL A 21 -10.18 18.70 -15.27
CA VAL A 21 -9.91 18.87 -16.70
C VAL A 21 -10.08 17.55 -17.42
N ASP A 22 -9.44 16.48 -16.91
CA ASP A 22 -9.53 15.17 -17.52
C ASP A 22 -9.51 14.04 -16.49
N ARG A 23 -10.02 12.86 -16.91
CA ARG A 23 -9.89 11.57 -16.23
C ARG A 23 -8.98 10.68 -17.06
N VAL A 24 -7.70 10.66 -16.72
CA VAL A 24 -6.68 9.90 -17.46
C VAL A 24 -6.96 8.40 -17.43
N THR A 25 -7.47 7.91 -16.29
CA THR A 25 -7.80 6.48 -16.13
C THR A 25 -9.21 6.31 -15.57
N GLN A 26 -9.94 5.30 -16.10
CA GLN A 26 -11.35 5.03 -15.76
C GLN A 26 -11.62 3.55 -15.53
N ASP A 27 -10.60 2.74 -15.40
CA ASP A 27 -10.72 1.31 -15.11
C ASP A 27 -10.69 1.03 -13.59
N ARG A 28 -10.61 -0.23 -13.22
CA ARG A 28 -10.55 -0.67 -11.82
C ARG A 28 -9.13 -1.00 -11.38
N ALA A 29 -8.14 -0.50 -12.08
CA ALA A 29 -6.76 -0.63 -11.66
C ALA A 29 -6.45 0.30 -10.47
N ILE A 30 -5.40 -0.01 -9.77
CA ILE A 30 -4.86 0.83 -8.70
C ILE A 30 -3.73 1.65 -9.33
N ASP A 31 -4.02 2.92 -9.58
CA ASP A 31 -3.07 3.88 -10.15
C ASP A 31 -2.51 4.75 -9.02
N LEU A 32 -1.19 4.73 -8.83
CA LEU A 32 -0.52 5.36 -7.69
C LEU A 32 0.69 6.18 -8.13
N ALA A 33 1.05 7.13 -7.25
CA ALA A 33 2.27 7.93 -7.36
C ALA A 33 2.45 8.59 -8.73
N PRO A 34 1.51 9.43 -9.17
CA PRO A 34 1.68 10.16 -10.42
C PRO A 34 2.78 11.23 -10.28
N THR A 35 3.57 11.39 -11.33
CA THR A 35 4.56 12.46 -11.48
C THR A 35 4.49 13.06 -12.88
N TRP A 36 4.73 14.36 -12.98
CA TRP A 36 4.84 15.05 -14.26
C TRP A 36 6.26 14.98 -14.80
N THR A 37 6.38 14.91 -16.13
CA THR A 37 7.66 15.19 -16.77
C THR A 37 8.05 16.66 -16.59
N PRO A 38 9.35 17.00 -16.61
CA PRO A 38 9.82 18.40 -16.43
C PRO A 38 9.23 19.38 -17.44
N ASP A 39 8.88 18.92 -18.62
CA ASP A 39 8.26 19.73 -19.68
C ASP A 39 6.73 19.83 -19.55
N GLY A 40 6.12 19.11 -18.60
CA GLY A 40 4.68 19.09 -18.36
C GLY A 40 3.86 18.37 -19.43
N ARG A 41 4.50 17.65 -20.37
CA ARG A 41 3.81 17.02 -21.50
C ARG A 41 3.38 15.57 -21.26
N GLN A 42 3.87 14.97 -20.20
CA GLN A 42 3.48 13.60 -19.82
C GLN A 42 3.28 13.48 -18.32
N VAL A 43 2.40 12.55 -17.94
CA VAL A 43 2.23 12.08 -16.57
C VAL A 43 2.63 10.61 -16.53
N LEU A 44 3.53 10.27 -15.60
CA LEU A 44 3.94 8.90 -15.33
C LEU A 44 3.31 8.44 -14.02
N TRP A 45 3.01 7.15 -13.90
CA TRP A 45 2.48 6.56 -12.66
C TRP A 45 2.74 5.05 -12.58
N ALA A 46 2.51 4.46 -11.41
CA ALA A 46 2.49 3.03 -11.23
C ALA A 46 1.05 2.50 -11.33
N SER A 47 0.86 1.38 -12.01
CA SER A 47 -0.45 0.74 -12.17
C SER A 47 -0.36 -0.77 -12.16
N ASP A 48 -1.32 -1.44 -11.53
CA ASP A 48 -1.45 -2.89 -11.53
C ASP A 48 -2.36 -3.43 -12.64
N ARG A 49 -2.72 -2.60 -13.65
CA ARG A 49 -3.66 -2.94 -14.74
C ARG A 49 -3.29 -4.18 -15.55
N THR A 50 -2.03 -4.56 -15.57
CA THR A 50 -1.54 -5.79 -16.20
C THR A 50 -1.38 -6.95 -15.22
N GLY A 51 -1.79 -6.77 -13.95
CA GLY A 51 -1.75 -7.78 -12.92
C GLY A 51 -0.59 -7.63 -11.93
N ILE A 52 0.47 -6.94 -12.31
CA ILE A 52 1.65 -6.62 -11.50
C ILE A 52 1.88 -5.10 -11.65
N PRO A 53 2.19 -4.37 -10.57
CA PRO A 53 2.50 -2.95 -10.66
C PRO A 53 3.64 -2.69 -11.63
N ASN A 54 3.39 -1.89 -12.65
CA ASN A 54 4.35 -1.46 -13.64
C ASN A 54 4.21 0.04 -13.88
N LEU A 55 5.19 0.64 -14.54
CA LEU A 55 5.17 2.06 -14.85
C LEU A 55 4.45 2.30 -16.18
N PHE A 56 3.60 3.30 -16.17
CA PHE A 56 2.82 3.78 -17.30
C PHE A 56 3.02 5.27 -17.50
N ALA A 57 2.66 5.77 -18.67
CA ALA A 57 2.63 7.19 -18.95
C ALA A 57 1.41 7.53 -19.82
N ALA A 58 0.98 8.79 -19.74
CA ALA A 58 0.04 9.39 -20.67
C ALA A 58 0.64 10.66 -21.26
N ASP A 59 0.49 10.83 -22.58
CA ASP A 59 0.77 12.09 -23.23
C ASP A 59 -0.37 13.07 -22.95
N ILE A 60 -0.03 14.30 -22.61
CA ILE A 60 -0.99 15.35 -22.29
C ILE A 60 -0.92 16.42 -23.36
N GLY A 61 -2.07 16.69 -23.99
CA GLY A 61 -2.21 17.78 -24.96
C GLY A 61 -2.16 19.16 -24.33
N ASP A 62 -2.02 20.18 -25.16
CA ASP A 62 -1.99 21.58 -24.71
C ASP A 62 -3.32 22.01 -24.06
N ASP A 63 -4.39 21.28 -24.27
CA ASP A 63 -5.70 21.43 -23.66
C ASP A 63 -5.83 20.71 -22.29
N GLY A 64 -4.78 20.04 -21.84
CA GLY A 64 -4.73 19.30 -20.58
C GLY A 64 -5.36 17.91 -20.64
N HIS A 65 -5.80 17.44 -21.80
CA HIS A 65 -6.38 16.12 -21.95
C HIS A 65 -5.34 15.04 -22.30
N ALA A 66 -5.53 13.85 -21.78
CA ALA A 66 -4.71 12.70 -22.13
C ALA A 66 -5.02 12.23 -23.57
N THR A 67 -3.98 12.11 -24.39
CA THR A 67 -4.12 11.78 -25.81
C THR A 67 -3.65 10.37 -26.16
N ALA A 68 -2.65 9.86 -25.47
CA ALA A 68 -2.12 8.51 -25.66
C ALA A 68 -1.66 7.90 -24.35
N LEU A 69 -1.80 6.58 -24.25
CA LEU A 69 -1.39 5.79 -23.09
C LEU A 69 -0.23 4.88 -23.47
N HIS A 70 0.77 4.80 -22.59
CA HIS A 70 1.98 4.01 -22.80
C HIS A 70 2.29 3.13 -21.61
N GLN A 71 2.88 1.96 -21.89
CA GLN A 71 3.50 1.12 -20.86
C GLN A 71 5.03 1.28 -20.94
N ILE A 72 5.64 1.72 -19.84
CA ILE A 72 7.07 1.99 -19.74
C ILE A 72 7.84 0.72 -19.40
N THR A 73 7.37 -0.02 -18.36
CA THR A 73 8.05 -1.21 -17.87
C THR A 73 7.18 -2.47 -18.02
N ASN A 74 7.84 -3.62 -17.99
CA ASN A 74 7.18 -4.93 -17.92
C ASN A 74 7.97 -5.83 -16.95
N LEU A 75 7.94 -5.44 -15.68
CA LEU A 75 8.65 -6.13 -14.60
C LEU A 75 7.84 -7.35 -14.15
N ALA A 76 8.56 -8.41 -13.79
CA ALA A 76 7.92 -9.61 -13.25
C ALA A 76 7.57 -9.49 -11.76
N THR A 77 8.23 -8.58 -11.04
CA THR A 77 8.10 -8.44 -9.58
C THR A 77 7.40 -7.17 -9.16
N GLY A 78 7.42 -6.13 -10.00
CA GLY A 78 6.73 -4.87 -9.80
C GLY A 78 7.63 -3.65 -9.63
N GLY A 79 7.07 -2.48 -10.00
CA GLY A 79 7.72 -1.18 -9.84
C GLY A 79 6.72 -0.09 -9.49
N SER A 80 7.17 0.91 -8.71
CA SER A 80 6.35 1.99 -8.19
C SER A 80 7.15 3.29 -8.07
N TYR A 81 6.46 4.39 -7.81
CA TYR A 81 7.05 5.70 -7.53
C TYR A 81 8.01 6.17 -8.64
N PRO A 82 7.51 6.31 -9.90
CA PRO A 82 8.34 6.86 -10.97
C PRO A 82 8.67 8.32 -10.69
N GLU A 83 9.89 8.73 -11.03
CA GLU A 83 10.37 10.11 -10.98
C GLU A 83 11.26 10.36 -12.16
N VAL A 84 10.99 11.43 -12.91
CA VAL A 84 11.81 11.84 -14.06
C VAL A 84 12.81 12.88 -13.60
N ASP A 85 14.09 12.71 -13.92
CA ASP A 85 15.09 13.68 -13.58
C ASP A 85 14.89 15.02 -14.35
N ALA A 86 15.38 16.12 -13.81
CA ALA A 86 15.19 17.45 -14.37
C ALA A 86 15.72 17.60 -15.82
N SER A 87 16.65 16.73 -16.22
CA SER A 87 17.20 16.70 -17.60
C SER A 87 16.39 15.83 -18.55
N ALA A 88 15.33 15.18 -18.07
CA ALA A 88 14.55 14.18 -18.79
C ALA A 88 15.42 13.10 -19.45
N THR A 89 16.45 12.64 -18.75
CA THR A 89 17.38 11.61 -19.21
C THR A 89 17.05 10.25 -18.62
N TRP A 90 16.59 10.23 -17.35
CA TRP A 90 16.35 9.02 -16.60
C TRP A 90 14.99 9.03 -15.91
N ILE A 91 14.40 7.86 -15.81
CA ILE A 91 13.26 7.58 -14.92
C ILE A 91 13.82 6.74 -13.76
N TYR A 92 13.74 7.28 -12.55
CA TYR A 92 14.01 6.56 -11.31
C TYR A 92 12.72 5.96 -10.75
N PHE A 93 12.80 4.80 -10.14
CA PHE A 93 11.63 4.16 -9.55
C PHE A 93 12.03 3.14 -8.50
N SER A 94 11.09 2.75 -7.65
CA SER A 94 11.28 1.64 -6.70
C SER A 94 10.90 0.34 -7.39
N ALA A 95 11.83 -0.61 -7.50
CA ALA A 95 11.62 -1.95 -8.00
C ALA A 95 11.62 -2.97 -6.86
N TYR A 96 10.74 -3.95 -6.92
CA TYR A 96 10.69 -5.03 -5.94
C TYR A 96 11.51 -6.22 -6.43
N HIS A 97 12.42 -6.72 -5.57
CA HIS A 97 13.28 -7.87 -5.80
C HIS A 97 13.10 -8.92 -4.69
N ALA A 98 13.72 -10.08 -4.85
CA ALA A 98 13.63 -11.15 -3.85
C ALA A 98 14.20 -10.76 -2.48
N ASP A 99 15.13 -9.82 -2.44
CA ASP A 99 15.81 -9.28 -1.25
C ASP A 99 15.22 -7.93 -0.77
N GLY A 100 14.17 -7.42 -1.42
CA GLY A 100 13.46 -6.21 -1.00
C GLY A 100 13.28 -5.16 -2.09
N TRP A 101 13.10 -3.92 -1.65
CA TRP A 101 12.91 -2.77 -2.53
C TRP A 101 14.25 -2.12 -2.88
N HIS A 102 14.44 -1.86 -4.16
CA HIS A 102 15.61 -1.17 -4.69
C HIS A 102 15.21 0.06 -5.48
N VAL A 103 16.06 1.09 -5.47
CA VAL A 103 15.92 2.22 -6.38
C VAL A 103 16.65 1.90 -7.66
N GLU A 104 15.93 1.86 -8.75
CA GLU A 104 16.45 1.62 -10.09
C GLU A 104 16.22 2.81 -11.00
N ARG A 105 16.87 2.78 -12.15
CA ARG A 105 16.64 3.76 -13.21
C ARG A 105 16.66 3.11 -14.58
N ILE A 106 15.86 3.67 -15.48
CA ILE A 106 15.85 3.33 -16.90
C ILE A 106 15.96 4.63 -17.72
N PRO A 107 16.45 4.57 -18.96
CA PRO A 107 16.46 5.74 -19.83
C PRO A 107 15.05 6.27 -20.08
N TYR A 108 14.88 7.58 -20.02
CA TYR A 108 13.66 8.24 -20.46
C TYR A 108 13.64 8.24 -22.00
N ASN A 109 12.91 7.30 -22.57
CA ASN A 109 12.83 7.11 -24.05
C ASN A 109 11.38 6.86 -24.49
N PRO A 110 10.55 7.90 -24.63
CA PRO A 110 9.14 7.76 -25.00
C PRO A 110 8.91 6.99 -26.31
N SER A 111 9.82 7.11 -27.28
CA SER A 111 9.70 6.40 -28.56
C SER A 111 9.84 4.87 -28.45
N GLY A 112 10.45 4.40 -27.36
CA GLY A 112 10.60 2.97 -27.07
C GLY A 112 9.48 2.38 -26.21
N TRP A 113 8.54 3.19 -25.75
CA TRP A 113 7.45 2.72 -24.89
C TRP A 113 6.42 1.92 -25.69
N ARG A 114 5.72 1.04 -25.00
CA ARG A 114 4.79 0.12 -25.66
C ARG A 114 3.37 0.66 -25.55
N THR A 115 2.54 0.36 -26.55
CA THR A 115 1.10 0.44 -26.35
C THR A 115 0.71 -0.52 -25.23
N PRO A 116 -0.04 -0.08 -24.22
CA PRO A 116 -0.44 -0.96 -23.13
C PRO A 116 -1.23 -2.14 -23.65
N ALA A 117 -0.95 -3.32 -23.11
CA ALA A 117 -1.84 -4.46 -23.29
C ALA A 117 -3.24 -4.12 -22.76
N ALA A 118 -4.27 -4.79 -23.27
CA ALA A 118 -5.62 -4.65 -22.75
C ALA A 118 -5.60 -4.88 -21.23
N THR A 119 -6.27 -4.00 -20.49
CA THR A 119 -6.40 -4.10 -19.04
C THR A 119 -6.90 -5.49 -18.66
N HIS A 120 -6.28 -6.13 -17.69
CA HIS A 120 -6.66 -7.47 -17.23
C HIS A 120 -8.15 -7.50 -16.90
N SER A 121 -8.87 -8.55 -17.32
CA SER A 121 -10.33 -8.66 -17.23
C SER A 121 -10.92 -8.39 -15.84
N ARG A 122 -10.15 -8.61 -14.78
CA ARG A 122 -10.55 -8.29 -13.40
C ARG A 122 -10.73 -6.77 -13.15
N PHE A 123 -10.09 -5.94 -13.98
CA PHE A 123 -10.14 -4.47 -13.85
C PHE A 123 -11.13 -3.80 -14.80
N THR A 124 -11.68 -4.54 -15.78
CA THR A 124 -12.67 -3.97 -16.70
C THR A 124 -14.03 -3.81 -16.01
N ALA A 125 -14.56 -2.59 -16.00
CA ALA A 125 -15.89 -2.33 -15.48
C ALA A 125 -16.94 -3.12 -16.29
N GLY A 126 -17.81 -3.84 -15.64
CA GLY A 126 -19.07 -4.33 -16.20
C GLY A 126 -19.20 -5.83 -16.44
N ARG A 127 -18.17 -6.63 -16.37
CA ARG A 127 -18.33 -8.08 -16.28
C ARG A 127 -18.08 -8.52 -14.85
N ARG A 128 -19.16 -8.60 -14.05
CA ARG A 128 -19.17 -9.65 -13.03
C ARG A 128 -18.74 -10.91 -13.75
N PRO A 129 -17.68 -11.62 -13.36
CA PRO A 129 -17.57 -13.00 -13.80
C PRO A 129 -18.91 -13.61 -13.39
N THR A 130 -19.70 -14.01 -14.36
CA THR A 130 -20.72 -14.99 -14.11
C THR A 130 -19.89 -16.19 -13.68
N ILE A 131 -19.65 -16.29 -12.37
CA ILE A 131 -19.29 -17.58 -11.79
C ILE A 131 -20.48 -18.40 -12.21
N ALA A 132 -20.29 -19.21 -13.25
CA ALA A 132 -21.26 -20.20 -13.61
C ALA A 132 -21.63 -20.85 -12.29
N ALA A 133 -22.86 -20.64 -11.88
CA ALA A 133 -23.39 -21.17 -10.64
C ALA A 133 -23.64 -22.67 -10.85
N GLU A 134 -22.61 -23.39 -11.17
CA GLU A 134 -22.50 -24.82 -11.01
C GLU A 134 -21.43 -25.10 -9.94
N ARG A 135 -21.63 -24.48 -8.79
CA ARG A 135 -21.30 -25.24 -7.60
C ARG A 135 -22.38 -26.28 -7.48
N PRO A 136 -22.04 -27.60 -7.52
CA PRO A 136 -22.97 -28.57 -7.08
C PRO A 136 -23.46 -28.10 -5.72
N ASP A 137 -24.78 -28.06 -5.54
CA ASP A 137 -25.41 -27.79 -4.26
C ASP A 137 -24.97 -28.95 -3.32
N VAL A 138 -23.75 -28.82 -2.83
CA VAL A 138 -23.35 -29.59 -1.64
C VAL A 138 -24.07 -28.86 -0.52
N PRO A 139 -25.09 -29.43 0.09
CA PRO A 139 -25.71 -28.80 1.25
C PRO A 139 -24.64 -28.74 2.33
N VAL A 140 -23.96 -27.62 2.41
CA VAL A 140 -23.10 -27.32 3.54
C VAL A 140 -24.03 -27.02 4.69
N THR A 141 -24.42 -28.07 5.41
CA THR A 141 -25.05 -27.93 6.71
C THR A 141 -23.99 -27.35 7.63
N ILE A 142 -23.87 -26.00 7.60
CA ILE A 142 -23.11 -25.31 8.61
C ILE A 142 -23.94 -25.40 9.88
N GLU A 143 -23.67 -26.37 10.72
CA GLU A 143 -24.08 -26.34 12.11
C GLU A 143 -23.30 -25.25 12.82
N ALA A 144 -23.60 -23.99 12.47
CA ALA A 144 -23.08 -22.84 13.15
C ALA A 144 -23.82 -22.72 14.49
N SER A 145 -23.33 -23.40 15.49
CA SER A 145 -23.69 -23.07 16.87
C SER A 145 -23.10 -21.69 17.17
N ALA A 146 -23.93 -20.65 17.06
CA ALA A 146 -23.52 -19.31 17.50
C ALA A 146 -23.17 -19.37 18.99
N ARG A 147 -21.91 -19.14 19.30
CA ARG A 147 -21.43 -19.02 20.68
C ARG A 147 -21.14 -17.56 20.98
N SER A 148 -21.42 -17.15 22.21
CA SER A 148 -21.00 -15.85 22.67
C SER A 148 -19.50 -15.68 22.53
N HIS A 149 -19.07 -14.60 21.89
CA HIS A 149 -17.65 -14.29 21.71
C HIS A 149 -16.97 -14.10 23.06
N ARG A 150 -15.85 -14.78 23.26
CA ARG A 150 -15.01 -14.66 24.46
C ARG A 150 -13.66 -14.08 24.04
N PRO A 151 -13.43 -12.77 24.21
CA PRO A 151 -12.20 -12.13 23.73
C PRO A 151 -10.95 -12.56 24.53
N PHE A 152 -11.07 -12.79 25.84
CA PHE A 152 -9.93 -12.99 26.72
C PHE A 152 -8.98 -14.12 26.33
N PRO A 153 -9.42 -15.30 25.85
CA PRO A 153 -8.50 -16.33 25.42
C PRO A 153 -7.62 -15.92 24.23
N SER A 154 -8.11 -15.05 23.37
CA SER A 154 -7.36 -14.55 22.21
C SER A 154 -6.40 -13.41 22.55
N LEU A 155 -6.59 -12.75 23.69
CA LEU A 155 -5.72 -11.69 24.21
C LEU A 155 -4.51 -12.22 24.99
N TRP A 156 -4.36 -13.53 25.10
CA TRP A 156 -3.18 -14.11 25.75
C TRP A 156 -1.94 -13.86 24.87
N PRO A 157 -0.83 -13.38 25.45
CA PRO A 157 0.40 -13.13 24.71
C PRO A 157 0.91 -14.38 24.00
N ARG A 158 1.08 -14.32 22.70
CA ARG A 158 1.58 -15.43 21.87
C ARG A 158 3.06 -15.28 21.52
N PHE A 159 3.58 -14.08 21.63
CA PHE A 159 4.97 -13.75 21.32
C PHE A 159 5.44 -12.56 22.17
N TRP A 160 6.73 -12.44 22.33
CA TRP A 160 7.38 -11.31 22.97
C TRP A 160 8.46 -10.79 22.01
N SER A 161 8.46 -9.50 21.76
CA SER A 161 9.45 -8.85 20.92
C SER A 161 10.45 -8.10 21.78
N PRO A 162 11.77 -8.24 21.54
CA PRO A 162 12.74 -7.38 22.18
C PRO A 162 12.55 -5.94 21.73
N THR A 163 12.72 -5.01 22.65
CA THR A 163 12.65 -3.57 22.38
C THR A 163 13.97 -2.93 22.81
N PHE A 164 14.46 -2.05 21.94
CA PHE A 164 15.66 -1.25 22.20
C PHE A 164 15.28 0.20 21.96
N GLY A 165 15.76 1.10 22.76
CA GLY A 165 15.46 2.52 22.60
C GLY A 165 16.38 3.39 23.40
N ASP A 166 16.43 4.64 23.01
CA ASP A 166 17.07 5.69 23.80
C ASP A 166 16.14 6.08 24.96
N GLY A 167 16.72 6.40 26.09
CA GLY A 167 16.00 6.74 27.32
C GLY A 167 15.00 7.89 27.15
N GLU A 168 14.09 8.01 28.10
CA GLU A 168 13.04 9.02 28.12
C GLU A 168 13.58 10.46 28.18
N THR A 169 12.91 11.35 27.43
CA THR A 169 13.10 12.79 27.57
C THR A 169 12.44 13.24 28.89
N ARG A 170 13.23 13.69 29.84
CA ARG A 170 12.74 14.23 31.09
C ARG A 170 12.95 15.73 31.09
N GLY A 171 11.90 16.50 30.81
CA GLY A 171 12.01 17.95 30.64
C GLY A 171 12.75 18.30 29.36
N GLU A 172 13.58 19.38 29.40
CA GLU A 172 14.38 19.80 28.23
C GLU A 172 15.68 18.98 28.05
N THR A 173 15.99 18.06 28.95
CA THR A 173 17.21 17.26 28.90
C THR A 173 16.92 15.87 28.38
N ARG A 174 17.45 15.57 27.20
CA ARG A 174 17.46 14.22 26.65
C ARG A 174 18.52 13.40 27.38
N VAL A 175 18.09 12.51 28.26
CA VAL A 175 18.99 11.55 28.88
C VAL A 175 19.23 10.43 27.89
N LEU A 176 20.39 10.44 27.25
CA LEU A 176 20.87 9.35 26.42
C LEU A 176 21.13 8.14 27.31
N GLY A 177 20.19 7.22 27.36
CA GLY A 177 20.32 5.96 28.09
C GLY A 177 19.86 4.80 27.22
N SER A 178 20.66 3.75 27.15
CA SER A 178 20.24 2.52 26.49
C SER A 178 19.12 1.87 27.30
N ARG A 179 18.00 1.61 26.66
CA ARG A 179 16.86 0.90 27.24
C ARG A 179 16.70 -0.44 26.55
N ILE A 180 16.69 -1.51 27.31
CA ILE A 180 16.51 -2.87 26.80
C ILE A 180 15.24 -3.42 27.43
N GLY A 181 14.34 -3.96 26.60
CA GLY A 181 13.08 -4.43 27.10
C GLY A 181 12.46 -5.51 26.23
N ILE A 182 11.28 -5.89 26.63
CA ILE A 182 10.40 -6.80 25.90
C ILE A 182 9.00 -6.21 25.86
N ALA A 183 8.30 -6.44 24.76
CA ALA A 183 6.90 -6.04 24.63
C ALA A 183 6.08 -7.13 23.94
N THR A 184 4.81 -7.16 24.26
CA THR A 184 3.83 -8.02 23.59
C THR A 184 2.56 -7.26 23.29
N ARG A 185 1.85 -7.71 22.26
CA ARG A 185 0.52 -7.22 21.91
C ARG A 185 -0.33 -8.39 21.45
N ALA A 186 -1.59 -8.38 21.83
CA ALA A 186 -2.60 -9.29 21.32
C ALA A 186 -3.86 -8.52 20.95
N VAL A 187 -4.53 -9.00 19.91
CA VAL A 187 -5.79 -8.44 19.42
C VAL A 187 -6.76 -9.62 19.27
N ASP A 188 -8.01 -9.43 19.63
CA ASP A 188 -9.00 -10.48 19.48
C ASP A 188 -9.41 -10.68 18.01
N THR A 189 -10.03 -11.81 17.73
CA THR A 189 -10.38 -12.21 16.34
C THR A 189 -11.37 -11.30 15.64
N VAL A 190 -12.09 -10.47 16.38
CA VAL A 190 -13.03 -9.48 15.82
C VAL A 190 -12.51 -8.04 15.95
N GLU A 191 -11.25 -7.89 16.36
CA GLU A 191 -10.52 -6.61 16.47
C GLU A 191 -11.19 -5.56 17.38
N ARG A 192 -12.06 -6.00 18.30
CA ARG A 192 -12.71 -5.10 19.27
C ARG A 192 -11.89 -4.89 20.53
N HIS A 193 -11.07 -5.85 20.90
CA HIS A 193 -10.24 -5.81 22.08
C HIS A 193 -8.78 -5.92 21.69
N ALA A 194 -7.94 -5.04 22.26
CA ALA A 194 -6.50 -5.16 22.15
C ALA A 194 -5.87 -5.01 23.54
N ALA A 195 -4.88 -5.83 23.83
CA ALA A 195 -4.10 -5.78 25.05
C ALA A 195 -2.61 -5.75 24.71
N GLY A 196 -1.83 -5.06 25.52
CA GLY A 196 -0.38 -5.00 25.37
C GLY A 196 0.29 -4.91 26.75
N ALA A 197 1.51 -5.43 26.80
CA ALA A 197 2.38 -5.30 27.96
C ALA A 197 3.80 -5.01 27.50
N ALA A 198 4.52 -4.19 28.26
CA ALA A 198 5.93 -3.92 28.04
C ALA A 198 6.66 -3.87 29.37
N LEU A 199 7.91 -4.35 29.37
CA LEU A 199 8.84 -4.24 30.49
C LEU A 199 10.21 -3.86 29.92
N ALA A 200 10.86 -2.88 30.49
CA ALA A 200 12.18 -2.45 30.10
C ALA A 200 13.07 -2.16 31.29
N TYR A 201 14.36 -2.34 31.08
CA TYR A 201 15.42 -2.03 32.03
C TYR A 201 16.34 -0.94 31.48
N GLU A 202 16.67 0.02 32.32
CA GLU A 202 17.60 1.11 32.01
C GLU A 202 18.89 0.90 32.86
N PRO A 203 19.96 0.36 32.24
CA PRO A 203 21.18 0.04 33.00
C PRO A 203 21.85 1.24 33.67
N GLN A 204 21.77 2.43 33.05
CA GLN A 204 22.42 3.64 33.60
C GLN A 204 21.77 4.17 34.88
N GLY A 205 20.50 3.87 35.07
CA GLY A 205 19.73 4.30 36.23
C GLY A 205 19.35 3.15 37.17
N ASP A 206 19.75 1.93 36.86
CA ASP A 206 19.35 0.70 37.56
C ASP A 206 17.83 0.65 37.82
N ARG A 207 17.05 0.90 36.77
CA ARG A 207 15.60 1.03 36.91
C ARG A 207 14.86 0.13 35.96
N PHE A 208 13.77 -0.42 36.45
CA PHE A 208 12.76 -1.08 35.65
C PHE A 208 11.59 -0.13 35.39
N SER A 209 11.07 -0.17 34.16
CA SER A 209 9.86 0.51 33.77
C SER A 209 8.98 -0.44 32.96
N GLY A 210 7.68 -0.26 33.04
CA GLY A 210 6.77 -1.12 32.31
C GLY A 210 5.37 -0.55 32.29
N GLY A 211 4.54 -1.12 31.45
CA GLY A 211 3.16 -0.70 31.29
C GLY A 211 2.28 -1.81 30.76
N LEU A 212 1.01 -1.68 31.09
CA LEU A 212 -0.08 -2.48 30.53
C LEU A 212 -1.01 -1.54 29.77
N ALA A 213 -1.45 -1.94 28.61
CA ALA A 213 -2.42 -1.22 27.80
C ALA A 213 -3.58 -2.13 27.45
N TYR A 214 -4.76 -1.60 27.46
CA TYR A 214 -5.97 -2.25 26.99
C TYR A 214 -6.81 -1.23 26.26
N SER A 215 -7.37 -1.62 25.12
CA SER A 215 -8.32 -0.81 24.38
C SER A 215 -9.52 -1.64 23.93
N PHE A 216 -10.66 -0.98 23.91
CA PHE A 216 -11.92 -1.53 23.42
C PHE A 216 -12.49 -0.58 22.38
N ALA A 217 -12.78 -1.11 21.19
CA ALA A 217 -13.50 -0.42 20.12
C ALA A 217 -14.95 -0.93 20.12
N GLY A 218 -15.84 -0.13 20.71
CA GLY A 218 -17.28 -0.42 20.81
C GLY A 218 -18.05 -0.11 19.54
#